data_69f460182ac35df7d7b57ab2fca3689a
#
_entry.id   69f460182ac35df7d7b57ab2fca3689a
#
_cell.length_a   1.000
_cell.length_b   1.000
_cell.length_c   1.000
_cell.angle_alpha   90.00
_cell.angle_beta   90.00
_cell.angle_gamma   90.00
#
_symmetry.space_group_name_H-M   'P 1'
#
loop_
_entity.id
_entity.type
_entity.pdbx_description
1 polymer ?
#
loop_
_entity_poly.entity_id
_entity_poly.type
_entity_poly.pdbx_seq_one_letter_code
_entity_poly.pdbx_strand_id
1 'polypeptide(L)'
;MMDRRGEASGPLACFARGFGEELAGLGYDKRRANVHVDLLADLSEWLTTEGLAATELTEPRVARFLEGRRDRGQRDLVTSRGAAVLLGYLRGLGVVPPVSHRVPDGPEAQVLERYRDYLTGERGLAERGVLRYVVEISRFLRQLAGPGGIDWPALSAADVTGFVTGLCSVPGGIPSSSLLAALRSFLRFAQLEGWTDLPLAQAVPSVAGWSGGSLPRRLEPDEVRRLLAGCDRHDAAGRRDYAILALLVRLGLRADEVARLRLGDLDWRAGELLVCGKGQRQEKMPLPDDVGRALVDYLRRGRPRATSRAVFLRLQVPLRGLTPIGVTAVVYRACARAGVARVGAHSLRHTAATEMLRAGASLGEVGQVLRHRSSSATSIYAKVDHVSLRALACPWPGGAA
;
A
#
# COMPACT_ATOMS: atom_id res chain seq x y z
N MET A 1 2.07 5.59 -49.80
CA MET A 1 1.86 4.79 -48.59
C MET A 1 1.06 5.66 -47.66
N MET A 2 -0.29 5.62 -47.76
CA MET A 2 -1.22 6.59 -47.21
C MET A 2 -1.48 6.36 -45.73
N ASP A 3 -1.51 7.47 -45.03
CA ASP A 3 -1.75 7.67 -43.60
C ASP A 3 -3.10 7.05 -43.14
N ARG A 4 -3.06 5.86 -42.57
CA ARG A 4 -4.21 5.26 -41.86
C ARG A 4 -4.28 5.82 -40.44
N ARG A 5 -4.46 7.12 -40.30
CA ARG A 5 -4.97 7.72 -39.10
C ARG A 5 -6.48 7.71 -39.20
N GLY A 6 -7.05 6.49 -39.05
CA GLY A 6 -8.49 6.31 -39.01
C GLY A 6 -9.05 6.97 -37.77
N GLU A 7 -10.08 7.77 -37.93
CA GLU A 7 -10.96 8.17 -36.85
C GLU A 7 -11.38 6.90 -36.11
N ALA A 8 -11.19 6.85 -34.80
CA ALA A 8 -11.63 5.74 -34.00
C ALA A 8 -13.13 5.54 -34.24
N SER A 9 -13.53 4.36 -34.69
CA SER A 9 -14.91 3.97 -34.90
C SER A 9 -15.42 3.11 -33.73
N GLY A 10 -16.74 3.07 -33.52
CA GLY A 10 -17.35 2.22 -32.50
C GLY A 10 -17.54 2.91 -31.13
N PRO A 11 -17.94 2.14 -30.09
CA PRO A 11 -18.49 2.66 -28.84
C PRO A 11 -17.50 3.49 -27.98
N LEU A 12 -16.19 3.38 -28.25
CA LEU A 12 -15.17 4.12 -27.49
C LEU A 12 -14.59 5.30 -28.28
N ALA A 13 -14.99 5.53 -29.52
CA ALA A 13 -14.44 6.56 -30.37
C ALA A 13 -14.46 7.97 -29.77
N CYS A 14 -15.56 8.33 -29.13
CA CYS A 14 -15.76 9.63 -28.48
C CYS A 14 -14.77 9.91 -27.34
N PHE A 15 -14.14 8.88 -26.77
CA PHE A 15 -13.19 9.03 -25.67
C PHE A 15 -11.73 9.23 -26.13
N ALA A 16 -11.42 9.02 -27.43
CA ALA A 16 -10.05 9.04 -27.94
C ALA A 16 -9.33 10.38 -27.68
N ARG A 17 -10.01 11.51 -27.90
CA ARG A 17 -9.44 12.86 -27.65
C ARG A 17 -9.13 13.08 -26.18
N GLY A 18 -10.11 12.85 -25.29
CA GLY A 18 -9.91 13.01 -23.85
C GLY A 18 -8.85 12.05 -23.29
N PHE A 19 -8.74 10.84 -23.83
CA PHE A 19 -7.68 9.92 -23.49
C PHE A 19 -6.30 10.42 -23.91
N GLY A 20 -6.17 11.03 -25.09
CA GLY A 20 -4.94 11.67 -25.53
C GLY A 20 -4.50 12.80 -24.60
N GLU A 21 -5.44 13.64 -24.14
CA GLU A 21 -5.20 14.71 -23.17
C GLU A 21 -4.77 14.16 -21.81
N GLU A 22 -5.40 13.09 -21.32
CA GLU A 22 -5.00 12.38 -20.10
C GLU A 22 -3.59 11.79 -20.21
N LEU A 23 -3.25 11.18 -21.34
CA LEU A 23 -1.90 10.64 -21.58
C LEU A 23 -0.83 11.74 -21.56
N ALA A 24 -1.12 12.88 -22.16
CA ALA A 24 -0.23 14.05 -22.10
C ALA A 24 -0.05 14.52 -20.66
N GLY A 25 -1.13 14.59 -19.87
CA GLY A 25 -1.11 14.92 -18.45
C GLY A 25 -0.32 13.92 -17.59
N LEU A 26 -0.29 12.65 -18.01
CA LEU A 26 0.51 11.57 -17.41
C LEU A 26 1.98 11.58 -17.89
N GLY A 27 2.36 12.51 -18.76
CA GLY A 27 3.74 12.70 -19.23
C GLY A 27 4.16 11.77 -20.36
N TYR A 28 3.22 11.17 -21.08
CA TYR A 28 3.56 10.39 -22.27
C TYR A 28 3.99 11.31 -23.41
N ASP A 29 5.07 10.97 -24.09
CA ASP A 29 5.42 11.57 -25.38
C ASP A 29 4.41 11.19 -26.47
N LYS A 30 4.38 11.97 -27.56
CA LYS A 30 3.41 11.79 -28.65
C LYS A 30 3.43 10.37 -29.25
N ARG A 31 4.63 9.78 -29.38
CA ARG A 31 4.78 8.44 -29.96
C ARG A 31 4.16 7.38 -29.06
N ARG A 32 4.45 7.41 -27.78
CA ARG A 32 3.90 6.46 -26.81
C ARG A 32 2.40 6.69 -26.57
N ALA A 33 1.96 7.97 -26.58
CA ALA A 33 0.55 8.29 -26.50
C ALA A 33 -0.23 7.69 -27.67
N ASN A 34 0.28 7.77 -28.89
CA ASN A 34 -0.36 7.17 -30.08
C ASN A 34 -0.54 5.65 -29.91
N VAL A 35 0.44 4.92 -29.39
CA VAL A 35 0.31 3.46 -29.15
C VAL A 35 -0.84 3.14 -28.17
N HIS A 36 -1.09 4.00 -27.19
CA HIS A 36 -2.22 3.84 -26.28
C HIS A 36 -3.56 4.22 -26.93
N VAL A 37 -3.57 5.23 -27.81
CA VAL A 37 -4.76 5.61 -28.58
C VAL A 37 -5.11 4.53 -29.59
N ASP A 38 -4.12 3.93 -30.25
CA ASP A 38 -4.31 2.77 -31.15
C ASP A 38 -4.92 1.59 -30.37
N LEU A 39 -4.48 1.34 -29.13
CA LEU A 39 -5.09 0.32 -28.27
C LEU A 39 -6.58 0.62 -27.99
N LEU A 40 -6.96 1.90 -27.79
CA LEU A 40 -8.36 2.29 -27.60
C LEU A 40 -9.16 2.03 -28.89
N ALA A 41 -8.62 2.36 -30.06
CA ALA A 41 -9.26 2.11 -31.34
C ALA A 41 -9.48 0.61 -31.59
N ASP A 42 -8.45 -0.21 -31.36
CA ASP A 42 -8.53 -1.67 -31.50
C ASP A 42 -9.57 -2.27 -30.51
N LEU A 43 -9.63 -1.78 -29.29
CA LEU A 43 -10.62 -2.22 -28.29
C LEU A 43 -12.04 -1.82 -28.71
N SER A 44 -12.21 -0.62 -29.28
CA SER A 44 -13.50 -0.14 -29.77
C SER A 44 -14.01 -0.98 -30.95
N GLU A 45 -13.13 -1.31 -31.90
CA GLU A 45 -13.43 -2.17 -33.04
C GLU A 45 -13.78 -3.60 -32.58
N TRP A 46 -13.00 -4.16 -31.63
CA TRP A 46 -13.28 -5.47 -31.06
C TRP A 46 -14.64 -5.53 -30.37
N LEU A 47 -15.01 -4.52 -29.58
CA LEU A 47 -16.33 -4.44 -28.95
C LEU A 47 -17.45 -4.44 -30.00
N THR A 48 -17.27 -3.68 -31.08
CA THR A 48 -18.24 -3.66 -32.19
C THR A 48 -18.37 -5.03 -32.85
N THR A 49 -17.26 -5.72 -33.11
CA THR A 49 -17.22 -7.05 -33.72
C THR A 49 -17.89 -8.12 -32.85
N GLU A 50 -17.69 -8.05 -31.54
CA GLU A 50 -18.31 -8.98 -30.57
C GLU A 50 -19.75 -8.58 -30.20
N GLY A 51 -20.26 -7.47 -30.69
CA GLY A 51 -21.60 -6.97 -30.37
C GLY A 51 -21.76 -6.55 -28.90
N LEU A 52 -20.66 -6.09 -28.26
CA LEU A 52 -20.62 -5.79 -26.82
C LEU A 52 -20.69 -4.28 -26.57
N ALA A 53 -21.42 -3.89 -25.53
CA ALA A 53 -21.35 -2.55 -25.00
C ALA A 53 -20.07 -2.37 -24.12
N ALA A 54 -19.59 -1.13 -24.00
CA ALA A 54 -18.43 -0.82 -23.14
C ALA A 54 -18.65 -1.21 -21.67
N THR A 55 -19.89 -1.09 -21.18
CA THR A 55 -20.31 -1.49 -19.82
C THR A 55 -20.18 -2.99 -19.55
N GLU A 56 -20.07 -3.79 -20.58
CA GLU A 56 -19.91 -5.24 -20.47
C GLU A 56 -18.44 -5.70 -20.48
N LEU A 57 -17.47 -4.78 -20.55
CA LEU A 57 -16.05 -5.07 -20.59
C LEU A 57 -15.52 -5.52 -19.22
N THR A 58 -15.77 -6.79 -18.91
CA THR A 58 -15.26 -7.47 -17.70
C THR A 58 -13.78 -7.88 -17.84
N GLU A 59 -13.12 -8.22 -16.74
CA GLU A 59 -11.71 -8.68 -16.79
C GLU A 59 -11.47 -9.90 -17.67
N PRO A 60 -12.33 -10.95 -17.70
CA PRO A 60 -12.18 -12.05 -18.64
C PRO A 60 -12.27 -11.61 -20.11
N ARG A 61 -13.19 -10.67 -20.40
CA ARG A 61 -13.33 -10.12 -21.77
C ARG A 61 -12.09 -9.30 -22.20
N VAL A 62 -11.53 -8.53 -21.26
CA VAL A 62 -10.24 -7.82 -21.49
C VAL A 62 -9.11 -8.82 -21.75
N ALA A 63 -9.04 -9.91 -20.98
CA ALA A 63 -8.03 -10.94 -21.19
C ALA A 63 -8.16 -11.56 -22.60
N ARG A 64 -9.36 -11.92 -23.01
CA ARG A 64 -9.66 -12.45 -24.36
C ARG A 64 -9.28 -11.47 -25.49
N PHE A 65 -9.60 -10.18 -25.30
CA PHE A 65 -9.18 -9.14 -26.25
C PHE A 65 -7.64 -9.08 -26.38
N LEU A 66 -6.92 -9.10 -25.26
CA LEU A 66 -5.46 -9.04 -25.25
C LEU A 66 -4.81 -10.31 -25.82
N GLU A 67 -5.43 -11.47 -25.65
CA GLU A 67 -5.05 -12.73 -26.31
C GLU A 67 -5.18 -12.61 -27.81
N GLY A 68 -6.33 -12.18 -28.32
CA GLY A 68 -6.54 -11.96 -29.73
C GLY A 68 -5.57 -10.94 -30.35
N ARG A 69 -5.10 -9.94 -29.60
CA ARG A 69 -4.03 -9.04 -30.06
C ARG A 69 -2.69 -9.76 -30.21
N ARG A 70 -2.34 -10.63 -29.25
CA ARG A 70 -1.11 -11.44 -29.32
C ARG A 70 -1.13 -12.40 -30.51
N ASP A 71 -2.25 -13.05 -30.75
CA ASP A 71 -2.43 -14.00 -31.84
C ASP A 71 -2.30 -13.33 -33.22
N ARG A 72 -2.71 -12.04 -33.30
CA ARG A 72 -2.49 -11.21 -34.52
C ARG A 72 -1.06 -10.65 -34.62
N GLY A 73 -0.13 -11.08 -33.76
CA GLY A 73 1.28 -10.70 -33.82
C GLY A 73 1.58 -9.31 -33.28
N GLN A 74 0.65 -8.66 -32.61
CA GLN A 74 0.92 -7.38 -31.95
C GLN A 74 1.80 -7.59 -30.71
N ARG A 75 2.72 -6.68 -30.48
CA ARG A 75 3.69 -6.77 -29.37
C ARG A 75 3.48 -5.71 -28.30
N ASP A 76 2.88 -4.57 -28.65
CA ASP A 76 2.69 -3.46 -27.75
C ASP A 76 1.37 -3.59 -26.95
N LEU A 77 1.44 -3.31 -25.66
CA LEU A 77 0.30 -3.24 -24.74
C LEU A 77 -0.60 -4.51 -24.73
N VAL A 78 -0.02 -5.68 -24.95
CA VAL A 78 -0.72 -6.98 -24.99
C VAL A 78 -0.89 -7.65 -23.64
N THR A 79 -0.63 -6.94 -22.55
CA THR A 79 -0.79 -7.42 -21.17
C THR A 79 -1.80 -6.57 -20.42
N SER A 80 -2.42 -7.13 -19.38
CA SER A 80 -3.32 -6.36 -18.48
C SER A 80 -2.63 -5.14 -17.89
N ARG A 81 -1.32 -5.21 -17.62
CA ARG A 81 -0.53 -4.08 -17.15
C ARG A 81 -0.37 -3.01 -18.23
N GLY A 82 -0.20 -3.40 -19.50
CA GLY A 82 -0.13 -2.47 -20.62
C GLY A 82 -1.45 -1.74 -20.84
N ALA A 83 -2.57 -2.45 -20.77
CA ALA A 83 -3.92 -1.90 -20.91
C ALA A 83 -4.39 -1.10 -19.68
N ALA A 84 -3.71 -1.19 -18.53
CA ALA A 84 -4.18 -0.61 -17.27
C ALA A 84 -4.38 0.92 -17.29
N VAL A 85 -3.66 1.64 -18.15
CA VAL A 85 -3.83 3.10 -18.28
C VAL A 85 -5.14 3.42 -18.97
N LEU A 86 -5.43 2.75 -20.09
CA LEU A 86 -6.68 2.87 -20.85
C LEU A 86 -7.88 2.47 -19.98
N LEU A 87 -7.83 1.27 -19.40
CA LEU A 87 -8.92 0.76 -18.56
C LEU A 87 -9.14 1.65 -17.34
N GLY A 88 -8.08 2.19 -16.73
CA GLY A 88 -8.17 3.14 -15.63
C GLY A 88 -8.86 4.45 -16.02
N TYR A 89 -8.58 4.97 -17.21
CA TYR A 89 -9.24 6.15 -17.77
C TYR A 89 -10.74 5.90 -17.99
N LEU A 90 -11.09 4.81 -18.69
CA LEU A 90 -12.48 4.46 -18.99
C LEU A 90 -13.31 4.16 -17.71
N ARG A 91 -12.70 3.53 -16.71
CA ARG A 91 -13.32 3.33 -15.39
C ARG A 91 -13.53 4.64 -14.64
N GLY A 92 -12.58 5.56 -14.73
CA GLY A 92 -12.69 6.89 -14.13
C GLY A 92 -13.86 7.70 -14.68
N LEU A 93 -14.25 7.43 -15.94
CA LEU A 93 -15.43 8.00 -16.59
C LEU A 93 -16.74 7.20 -16.37
N GLY A 94 -16.68 6.07 -15.68
CA GLY A 94 -17.82 5.17 -15.49
C GLY A 94 -18.27 4.41 -16.77
N VAL A 95 -17.45 4.42 -17.82
CA VAL A 95 -17.73 3.78 -19.12
C VAL A 95 -17.54 2.28 -19.05
N VAL A 96 -16.58 1.82 -18.27
CA VAL A 96 -16.22 0.41 -18.07
C VAL A 96 -16.43 0.08 -16.59
N PRO A 97 -16.93 -1.13 -16.26
CA PRO A 97 -17.17 -1.51 -14.87
C PRO A 97 -15.91 -1.43 -14.02
N PRO A 98 -16.03 -1.12 -12.73
CA PRO A 98 -14.92 -1.16 -11.81
C PRO A 98 -14.28 -2.54 -11.81
N VAL A 99 -13.02 -2.62 -11.39
CA VAL A 99 -12.36 -3.92 -11.18
C VAL A 99 -13.17 -4.66 -10.14
N SER A 100 -13.91 -5.67 -10.57
CA SER A 100 -14.43 -6.63 -9.61
C SER A 100 -13.22 -7.44 -9.13
N HIS A 101 -12.83 -7.27 -7.89
CA HIS A 101 -11.94 -8.23 -7.25
C HIS A 101 -12.74 -9.52 -7.18
N ARG A 102 -12.55 -10.37 -8.21
CA ARG A 102 -13.26 -11.62 -8.32
C ARG A 102 -12.98 -12.43 -7.07
N VAL A 103 -14.01 -12.60 -6.28
CA VAL A 103 -14.03 -13.69 -5.30
C VAL A 103 -13.87 -14.96 -6.15
N PRO A 104 -12.98 -15.90 -5.79
CA PRO A 104 -12.82 -17.12 -6.55
C PRO A 104 -14.18 -17.76 -6.83
N ASP A 105 -14.41 -18.23 -8.04
CA ASP A 105 -15.63 -19.00 -8.36
C ASP A 105 -15.53 -20.32 -7.59
N GLY A 106 -16.50 -20.61 -6.76
CA GLY A 106 -16.50 -21.81 -5.94
C GLY A 106 -17.55 -21.71 -4.83
N PRO A 107 -17.80 -22.79 -4.08
CA PRO A 107 -18.76 -22.78 -2.97
C PRO A 107 -18.41 -21.77 -1.88
N GLU A 108 -17.14 -21.35 -1.80
CA GLU A 108 -16.67 -20.30 -0.91
C GLU A 108 -16.97 -18.88 -1.38
N ALA A 109 -17.36 -18.69 -2.64
CA ALA A 109 -17.53 -17.36 -3.24
C ALA A 109 -18.55 -16.51 -2.49
N GLN A 110 -19.74 -17.08 -2.25
CA GLN A 110 -20.84 -16.40 -1.52
C GLN A 110 -20.44 -16.05 -0.08
N VAL A 111 -19.70 -16.96 0.57
CA VAL A 111 -19.20 -16.77 1.94
C VAL A 111 -18.24 -15.60 1.99
N LEU A 112 -17.31 -15.52 1.03
CA LEU A 112 -16.33 -14.44 0.95
C LEU A 112 -16.99 -13.10 0.60
N GLU A 113 -18.04 -13.08 -0.19
CA GLU A 113 -18.77 -11.87 -0.53
C GLU A 113 -19.53 -11.32 0.69
N ARG A 114 -20.26 -12.15 1.42
CA ARG A 114 -20.91 -11.77 2.68
C ARG A 114 -19.89 -11.27 3.72
N TYR A 115 -18.73 -11.94 3.81
CA TYR A 115 -17.67 -11.49 4.71
C TYR A 115 -17.06 -10.15 4.29
N ARG A 116 -16.93 -9.89 2.97
CA ARG A 116 -16.50 -8.59 2.44
C ARG A 116 -17.45 -7.48 2.86
N ASP A 117 -18.75 -7.71 2.71
CA ASP A 117 -19.79 -6.75 3.07
C ASP A 117 -19.78 -6.44 4.56
N TYR A 118 -19.64 -7.45 5.41
CA TYR A 118 -19.42 -7.29 6.85
C TYR A 118 -18.18 -6.46 7.17
N LEU A 119 -17.04 -6.74 6.53
CA LEU A 119 -15.81 -6.00 6.76
C LEU A 119 -15.92 -4.54 6.34
N THR A 120 -16.66 -4.26 5.28
CA THR A 120 -16.83 -2.91 4.73
C THR A 120 -17.89 -2.13 5.51
N GLY A 121 -19.10 -2.70 5.68
CA GLY A 121 -20.25 -2.05 6.30
C GLY A 121 -20.10 -1.97 7.83
N GLU A 122 -19.97 -3.13 8.47
CA GLU A 122 -19.98 -3.23 9.94
C GLU A 122 -18.63 -2.83 10.57
N ARG A 123 -17.53 -3.26 9.97
CA ARG A 123 -16.19 -3.05 10.52
C ARG A 123 -15.51 -1.78 9.98
N GLY A 124 -16.07 -1.13 8.94
CA GLY A 124 -15.52 0.08 8.35
C GLY A 124 -14.06 -0.06 7.88
N LEU A 125 -13.64 -1.25 7.44
CA LEU A 125 -12.28 -1.46 6.95
C LEU A 125 -12.10 -0.78 5.59
N ALA A 126 -10.94 -0.16 5.38
CA ALA A 126 -10.56 0.34 4.06
C ALA A 126 -10.40 -0.83 3.08
N GLU A 127 -10.76 -0.62 1.82
CA GLU A 127 -10.77 -1.59 0.72
C GLU A 127 -9.52 -2.50 0.67
N ARG A 128 -8.33 -1.92 0.84
CA ARG A 128 -7.06 -2.67 0.88
C ARG A 128 -6.97 -3.64 2.07
N GLY A 129 -7.60 -3.29 3.20
CA GLY A 129 -7.69 -4.16 4.38
C GLY A 129 -8.64 -5.31 4.13
N VAL A 130 -9.81 -5.00 3.55
CA VAL A 130 -10.83 -5.96 3.14
C VAL A 130 -10.24 -6.98 2.18
N LEU A 131 -9.62 -6.52 1.10
CA LEU A 131 -9.00 -7.39 0.10
C LEU A 131 -7.98 -8.36 0.72
N ARG A 132 -7.13 -7.86 1.61
CA ARG A 132 -6.15 -8.71 2.30
C ARG A 132 -6.83 -9.78 3.15
N TYR A 133 -7.86 -9.43 3.92
CA TYR A 133 -8.59 -10.37 4.75
C TYR A 133 -9.29 -11.43 3.91
N VAL A 134 -9.95 -11.04 2.84
CA VAL A 134 -10.63 -11.95 1.90
C VAL A 134 -9.63 -12.93 1.27
N VAL A 135 -8.45 -12.47 0.83
CA VAL A 135 -7.40 -13.33 0.26
C VAL A 135 -6.88 -14.34 1.29
N GLU A 136 -6.67 -13.92 2.53
CA GLU A 136 -6.19 -14.84 3.59
C GLU A 136 -7.27 -15.88 3.94
N ILE A 137 -8.53 -15.46 4.03
CA ILE A 137 -9.63 -16.37 4.37
C ILE A 137 -9.98 -17.31 3.22
N SER A 138 -9.82 -16.91 1.96
CA SER A 138 -10.05 -17.81 0.82
C SER A 138 -9.16 -19.05 0.85
N ARG A 139 -7.97 -18.96 1.46
CA ARG A 139 -7.07 -20.13 1.66
C ARG A 139 -7.64 -21.08 2.70
N PHE A 140 -8.16 -20.56 3.80
CA PHE A 140 -8.79 -21.34 4.85
C PHE A 140 -10.03 -22.06 4.33
N LEU A 141 -10.93 -21.33 3.65
CA LEU A 141 -12.16 -21.90 3.11
C LEU A 141 -11.91 -23.00 2.07
N ARG A 142 -10.92 -22.81 1.19
CA ARG A 142 -10.54 -23.85 0.21
C ARG A 142 -10.04 -25.15 0.87
N GLN A 143 -9.43 -25.09 2.04
CA GLN A 143 -9.02 -26.28 2.79
C GLN A 143 -10.23 -26.97 3.44
N LEU A 144 -11.28 -26.20 3.81
CA LEU A 144 -12.49 -26.74 4.41
C LEU A 144 -13.50 -27.24 3.38
N ALA A 145 -13.43 -26.75 2.14
CA ALA A 145 -14.38 -27.10 1.10
C ALA A 145 -14.22 -28.55 0.67
N GLY A 146 -15.25 -29.36 0.94
CA GLY A 146 -15.43 -30.70 0.40
C GLY A 146 -16.27 -30.72 -0.88
N PRO A 147 -16.55 -31.91 -1.46
CA PRO A 147 -17.37 -32.04 -2.67
C PRO A 147 -18.78 -31.46 -2.55
N GLY A 148 -19.33 -31.40 -1.33
CA GLY A 148 -20.66 -30.85 -1.00
C GLY A 148 -20.65 -29.42 -0.48
N GLY A 149 -19.50 -28.74 -0.50
CA GLY A 149 -19.35 -27.40 0.10
C GLY A 149 -18.67 -27.45 1.47
N ILE A 150 -18.91 -26.42 2.29
CA ILE A 150 -18.35 -26.32 3.64
C ILE A 150 -19.39 -26.81 4.66
N ASP A 151 -19.02 -27.82 5.43
CA ASP A 151 -19.83 -28.31 6.55
C ASP A 151 -19.55 -27.45 7.80
N TRP A 152 -20.36 -26.40 7.97
CA TRP A 152 -20.20 -25.44 9.05
C TRP A 152 -20.44 -26.03 10.45
N PRO A 153 -21.49 -26.89 10.67
CA PRO A 153 -21.71 -27.55 11.95
C PRO A 153 -20.57 -28.46 12.37
N ALA A 154 -19.86 -29.09 11.42
CA ALA A 154 -18.71 -29.96 11.70
C ALA A 154 -17.40 -29.18 11.95
N LEU A 155 -17.37 -27.87 11.69
CA LEU A 155 -16.16 -27.07 11.88
C LEU A 155 -15.75 -27.02 13.35
N SER A 156 -14.55 -27.48 13.62
CA SER A 156 -14.00 -27.66 14.97
C SER A 156 -12.77 -26.77 15.25
N ALA A 157 -12.41 -26.69 16.54
CA ALA A 157 -11.16 -26.06 16.96
C ALA A 157 -9.92 -26.78 16.37
N ALA A 158 -10.02 -28.08 16.12
CA ALA A 158 -8.94 -28.88 15.53
C ALA A 158 -8.67 -28.44 14.06
N ASP A 159 -9.71 -28.12 13.28
CA ASP A 159 -9.58 -27.65 11.91
C ASP A 159 -8.89 -26.29 11.86
N VAL A 160 -9.27 -25.37 12.75
CA VAL A 160 -8.65 -24.06 12.88
C VAL A 160 -7.18 -24.17 13.25
N THR A 161 -6.87 -25.00 14.25
CA THR A 161 -5.50 -25.20 14.71
C THR A 161 -4.67 -25.95 13.67
N GLY A 162 -5.25 -26.97 13.01
CA GLY A 162 -4.62 -27.71 11.93
C GLY A 162 -4.24 -26.83 10.73
N PHE A 163 -5.12 -25.92 10.34
CA PHE A 163 -4.81 -24.93 9.29
C PHE A 163 -3.59 -24.06 9.66
N VAL A 164 -3.58 -23.53 10.89
CA VAL A 164 -2.49 -22.63 11.34
C VAL A 164 -1.17 -23.41 11.48
N THR A 165 -1.19 -24.62 12.04
CA THR A 165 0.00 -25.46 12.20
C THR A 165 0.52 -26.00 10.87
N GLY A 166 -0.38 -26.32 9.92
CA GLY A 166 -0.01 -26.70 8.56
C GLY A 166 0.80 -25.61 7.83
N LEU A 167 0.49 -24.34 8.10
CA LEU A 167 1.29 -23.22 7.56
C LEU A 167 2.69 -23.13 8.19
N CYS A 168 2.85 -23.56 9.45
CA CYS A 168 4.16 -23.60 10.12
C CYS A 168 5.05 -24.73 9.60
N SER A 169 4.49 -25.77 9.02
CA SER A 169 5.23 -26.96 8.54
C SER A 169 6.01 -26.69 7.24
N VAL A 170 5.74 -25.58 6.56
CA VAL A 170 6.51 -25.15 5.38
C VAL A 170 7.78 -24.41 5.85
N PRO A 171 8.98 -24.72 5.32
CA PRO A 171 10.20 -24.03 5.69
C PRO A 171 10.06 -22.49 5.57
N GLY A 172 10.20 -21.78 6.68
CA GLY A 172 9.98 -20.33 6.77
C GLY A 172 8.51 -19.89 6.90
N GLY A 173 7.57 -20.81 7.00
CA GLY A 173 6.15 -20.57 7.14
C GLY A 173 5.74 -20.16 8.56
N ILE A 174 5.96 -18.89 8.91
CA ILE A 174 5.37 -18.30 10.13
C ILE A 174 4.05 -17.64 9.76
N PRO A 175 2.91 -18.03 10.36
CA PRO A 175 1.64 -17.37 10.11
C PRO A 175 1.75 -15.88 10.39
N SER A 176 1.39 -15.05 9.43
CA SER A 176 1.43 -13.60 9.63
C SER A 176 0.41 -13.18 10.69
N SER A 177 0.73 -12.17 11.49
CA SER A 177 -0.23 -11.57 12.42
C SER A 177 -1.51 -11.09 11.72
N SER A 178 -1.39 -10.76 10.43
CA SER A 178 -2.52 -10.38 9.57
C SER A 178 -3.45 -11.55 9.28
N LEU A 179 -2.91 -12.73 8.97
CA LEU A 179 -3.68 -13.95 8.76
C LEU A 179 -4.45 -14.34 10.03
N LEU A 180 -3.78 -14.35 11.18
CA LEU A 180 -4.41 -14.69 12.45
C LEU A 180 -5.51 -13.68 12.85
N ALA A 181 -5.28 -12.39 12.55
CA ALA A 181 -6.30 -11.37 12.76
C ALA A 181 -7.49 -11.54 11.81
N ALA A 182 -7.24 -11.87 10.54
CA ALA A 182 -8.27 -12.18 9.56
C ALA A 182 -9.08 -13.42 9.96
N LEU A 183 -8.39 -14.48 10.40
CA LEU A 183 -9.02 -15.73 10.83
C LEU A 183 -9.92 -15.53 12.06
N ARG A 184 -9.44 -14.82 13.10
CA ARG A 184 -10.27 -14.47 14.25
C ARG A 184 -11.48 -13.61 13.86
N SER A 185 -11.29 -12.65 12.95
CA SER A 185 -12.36 -11.81 12.44
C SER A 185 -13.42 -12.62 11.70
N PHE A 186 -12.98 -13.53 10.84
CA PHE A 186 -13.86 -14.40 10.07
C PHE A 186 -14.63 -15.37 10.95
N LEU A 187 -13.99 -16.04 11.89
CA LEU A 187 -14.67 -16.99 12.79
C LEU A 187 -15.70 -16.32 13.69
N ARG A 188 -15.45 -15.07 14.12
CA ARG A 188 -16.48 -14.27 14.80
C ARG A 188 -17.65 -13.93 13.86
N PHE A 189 -17.37 -13.59 12.61
CA PHE A 189 -18.39 -13.36 11.61
C PHE A 189 -19.21 -14.63 11.36
N ALA A 190 -18.59 -15.79 11.18
CA ALA A 190 -19.27 -17.07 11.00
C ALA A 190 -20.18 -17.41 12.18
N GLN A 191 -19.75 -17.09 13.41
CA GLN A 191 -20.58 -17.25 14.61
C GLN A 191 -21.74 -16.27 14.63
N LEU A 192 -21.55 -15.00 14.24
CA LEU A 192 -22.62 -14.00 14.13
C LEU A 192 -23.66 -14.37 13.09
N GLU A 193 -23.24 -14.97 11.97
CA GLU A 193 -24.12 -15.48 10.91
C GLU A 193 -24.86 -16.78 11.29
N GLY A 194 -24.56 -17.34 12.47
CA GLY A 194 -25.15 -18.60 12.91
C GLY A 194 -24.68 -19.83 12.15
N TRP A 195 -23.53 -19.76 11.46
CA TRP A 195 -22.97 -20.92 10.75
C TRP A 195 -22.31 -21.91 11.71
N THR A 196 -21.86 -21.44 12.86
CA THR A 196 -21.32 -22.26 13.95
C THR A 196 -21.69 -21.65 15.30
N ASP A 197 -22.06 -22.48 16.25
CA ASP A 197 -22.34 -22.07 17.63
C ASP A 197 -21.06 -21.97 18.48
N LEU A 198 -19.98 -22.54 18.00
CA LEU A 198 -18.73 -22.62 18.74
C LEU A 198 -17.93 -21.32 18.67
N PRO A 199 -17.33 -20.85 19.77
CA PRO A 199 -16.47 -19.66 19.80
C PRO A 199 -15.08 -19.93 19.22
N LEU A 200 -15.02 -20.42 17.97
CA LEU A 200 -13.81 -20.89 17.29
C LEU A 200 -12.73 -19.81 17.14
N ALA A 201 -13.11 -18.53 17.23
CA ALA A 201 -12.13 -17.43 17.23
C ALA A 201 -11.12 -17.54 18.37
N GLN A 202 -11.45 -18.22 19.47
CA GLN A 202 -10.57 -18.46 20.60
C GLN A 202 -9.54 -19.56 20.32
N ALA A 203 -9.86 -20.49 19.44
CA ALA A 203 -8.95 -21.56 19.02
C ALA A 203 -7.82 -21.08 18.09
N VAL A 204 -7.93 -19.87 17.54
CA VAL A 204 -6.84 -19.28 16.74
C VAL A 204 -5.66 -18.99 17.66
N PRO A 205 -4.51 -19.65 17.49
CA PRO A 205 -3.36 -19.45 18.35
C PRO A 205 -2.99 -17.96 18.42
N SER A 206 -2.84 -17.43 19.62
CA SER A 206 -2.07 -16.21 19.76
C SER A 206 -0.64 -16.62 19.42
N VAL A 207 -0.09 -16.13 18.30
CA VAL A 207 1.37 -16.08 18.26
C VAL A 207 1.70 -15.25 19.49
N ALA A 208 2.20 -15.92 20.53
CA ALA A 208 2.91 -15.24 21.56
C ALA A 208 4.00 -14.49 20.80
N GLY A 209 3.60 -13.30 20.32
CA GLY A 209 4.57 -12.40 19.78
C GLY A 209 5.49 -12.19 20.96
N TRP A 210 6.68 -12.65 20.82
CA TRP A 210 7.80 -12.03 21.46
C TRP A 210 7.83 -10.59 20.94
N SER A 211 6.72 -9.86 21.10
CA SER A 211 6.64 -8.42 20.96
C SER A 211 7.56 -7.73 21.96
N GLY A 212 8.18 -8.52 22.82
CA GLY A 212 9.19 -8.14 23.75
C GLY A 212 10.64 -8.44 23.38
N GLY A 213 10.91 -9.25 22.34
CA GLY A 213 12.25 -9.82 22.11
C GLY A 213 13.25 -8.86 21.47
N SER A 214 12.93 -8.20 20.41
CA SER A 214 13.84 -7.23 19.79
C SER A 214 13.11 -5.96 19.40
N LEU A 215 13.69 -4.84 19.77
CA LEU A 215 13.31 -3.56 19.17
C LEU A 215 13.45 -3.70 17.64
N PRO A 216 12.49 -3.18 16.86
CA PRO A 216 12.68 -3.11 15.42
C PRO A 216 14.03 -2.47 15.14
N ARG A 217 14.78 -3.04 14.20
CA ARG A 217 16.09 -2.51 13.84
C ARG A 217 15.99 -1.02 13.57
N ARG A 218 16.66 -0.23 14.37
CA ARG A 218 16.89 1.19 14.15
C ARG A 218 18.18 1.38 13.36
N LEU A 219 18.31 2.52 12.72
CA LEU A 219 19.59 2.95 12.15
C LEU A 219 20.36 3.78 13.18
N GLU A 220 21.66 3.59 13.24
CA GLU A 220 22.53 4.45 14.01
C GLU A 220 22.75 5.80 13.29
N PRO A 221 23.11 6.88 14.01
CA PRO A 221 23.25 8.21 13.40
C PRO A 221 24.17 8.23 12.17
N ASP A 222 25.24 7.45 12.16
CA ASP A 222 26.14 7.31 11.02
C ASP A 222 25.49 6.63 9.82
N GLU A 223 24.67 5.62 10.06
CA GLU A 223 23.92 4.95 9.00
C GLU A 223 22.91 5.91 8.37
N VAL A 224 22.23 6.73 9.19
CA VAL A 224 21.31 7.78 8.71
C VAL A 224 22.06 8.81 7.87
N ARG A 225 23.22 9.27 8.32
CA ARG A 225 24.05 10.23 7.56
C ARG A 225 24.45 9.65 6.21
N ARG A 226 24.95 8.40 6.17
CA ARG A 226 25.29 7.71 4.92
C ARG A 226 24.09 7.52 4.00
N LEU A 227 22.93 7.20 4.57
CA LEU A 227 21.67 7.04 3.83
C LEU A 227 21.27 8.32 3.09
N LEU A 228 21.34 9.45 3.78
CA LEU A 228 21.03 10.77 3.20
C LEU A 228 22.12 11.23 2.22
N ALA A 229 23.40 11.07 2.57
CA ALA A 229 24.53 11.43 1.71
C ALA A 229 24.59 10.61 0.41
N GLY A 230 24.10 9.37 0.44
CA GLY A 230 24.01 8.50 -0.73
C GLY A 230 22.96 8.93 -1.78
N CYS A 231 22.23 10.03 -1.55
CA CYS A 231 21.30 10.58 -2.54
C CYS A 231 22.03 11.61 -3.42
N ASP A 232 22.19 11.30 -4.70
CA ASP A 232 22.73 12.27 -5.67
C ASP A 232 21.69 13.38 -5.93
N ARG A 233 21.90 14.54 -5.32
CA ARG A 233 21.00 15.69 -5.45
C ARG A 233 21.20 16.51 -6.73
N HIS A 234 22.04 16.06 -7.65
CA HIS A 234 22.19 16.65 -8.98
C HIS A 234 21.10 16.14 -9.93
N ASP A 235 20.56 14.93 -9.70
CA ASP A 235 19.48 14.37 -10.49
C ASP A 235 18.10 14.46 -9.81
N ALA A 236 17.05 14.23 -10.59
CA ALA A 236 15.65 14.30 -10.13
C ALA A 236 15.31 13.17 -9.14
N ALA A 237 15.93 11.99 -9.32
CA ALA A 237 15.70 10.84 -8.46
C ALA A 237 16.29 11.04 -7.07
N GLY A 238 17.53 11.51 -7.02
CA GLY A 238 18.20 11.75 -5.76
C GLY A 238 17.59 12.90 -4.96
N ARG A 239 17.16 14.00 -5.63
CA ARG A 239 16.38 15.07 -4.95
C ARG A 239 15.10 14.54 -4.35
N ARG A 240 14.33 13.75 -5.11
CA ARG A 240 13.10 13.11 -4.62
C ARG A 240 13.38 12.19 -3.45
N ASP A 241 14.34 11.28 -3.63
CA ASP A 241 14.67 10.25 -2.65
C ASP A 241 15.18 10.90 -1.35
N TYR A 242 16.01 11.95 -1.45
CA TYR A 242 16.47 12.74 -0.30
C TYR A 242 15.32 13.38 0.47
N ALA A 243 14.38 14.05 -0.21
CA ALA A 243 13.23 14.68 0.43
C ALA A 243 12.32 13.65 1.13
N ILE A 244 12.12 12.47 0.50
CA ILE A 244 11.37 11.37 1.11
C ILE A 244 12.08 10.87 2.38
N LEU A 245 13.37 10.63 2.32
CA LEU A 245 14.15 10.15 3.47
C LEU A 245 14.18 11.17 4.60
N ALA A 246 14.30 12.47 4.29
CA ALA A 246 14.26 13.54 5.26
C ALA A 246 12.92 13.56 6.03
N LEU A 247 11.78 13.42 5.34
CA LEU A 247 10.47 13.31 5.97
C LEU A 247 10.36 12.08 6.88
N LEU A 248 10.87 10.93 6.44
CA LEU A 248 10.81 9.69 7.21
C LEU A 248 11.69 9.75 8.47
N VAL A 249 12.90 10.31 8.35
CA VAL A 249 13.90 10.32 9.44
C VAL A 249 13.66 11.46 10.43
N ARG A 250 13.30 12.66 9.92
CA ARG A 250 13.15 13.86 10.78
C ARG A 250 11.77 13.95 11.42
N LEU A 251 10.72 13.60 10.69
CA LEU A 251 9.34 13.71 11.16
C LEU A 251 8.72 12.35 11.51
N GLY A 252 9.40 11.26 11.26
CA GLY A 252 8.90 9.92 11.55
C GLY A 252 7.60 9.58 10.79
N LEU A 253 7.38 10.17 9.60
CA LEU A 253 6.17 9.91 8.82
C LEU A 253 6.09 8.43 8.41
N ARG A 254 4.86 7.93 8.27
CA ARG A 254 4.64 6.60 7.67
C ARG A 254 4.77 6.66 6.15
N ALA A 255 5.16 5.56 5.53
CA ALA A 255 5.25 5.47 4.06
C ALA A 255 3.95 5.88 3.35
N ASP A 256 2.80 5.55 3.94
CA ASP A 256 1.48 5.90 3.42
C ASP A 256 1.21 7.41 3.56
N GLU A 257 1.60 8.03 4.66
CA GLU A 257 1.49 9.47 4.88
C GLU A 257 2.33 10.25 3.85
N VAL A 258 3.59 9.83 3.63
CA VAL A 258 4.46 10.43 2.60
C VAL A 258 3.89 10.25 1.19
N ALA A 259 3.36 9.07 0.88
CA ALA A 259 2.79 8.79 -0.44
C ALA A 259 1.53 9.62 -0.74
N ARG A 260 0.75 9.96 0.28
CA ARG A 260 -0.50 10.74 0.16
C ARG A 260 -0.30 12.24 0.16
N LEU A 261 0.88 12.75 0.50
CA LEU A 261 1.13 14.19 0.52
C LEU A 261 0.79 14.86 -0.80
N ARG A 262 0.04 15.94 -0.73
CA ARG A 262 -0.37 16.79 -1.85
C ARG A 262 0.31 18.14 -1.77
N LEU A 263 0.41 18.84 -2.90
CA LEU A 263 1.00 20.17 -2.95
C LEU A 263 0.27 21.20 -2.06
N GLY A 264 -1.04 21.00 -1.82
CA GLY A 264 -1.83 21.85 -0.95
C GLY A 264 -1.68 21.56 0.54
N ASP A 265 -0.99 20.46 0.91
CA ASP A 265 -0.75 20.10 2.31
C ASP A 265 0.49 20.81 2.89
N LEU A 266 1.23 21.56 2.07
CA LEU A 266 2.44 22.29 2.44
C LEU A 266 2.09 23.78 2.65
N ASP A 267 1.99 24.20 3.90
CA ASP A 267 1.85 25.62 4.26
C ASP A 267 3.24 26.25 4.47
N TRP A 268 3.75 26.85 3.40
CA TRP A 268 5.07 27.48 3.39
C TRP A 268 5.13 28.75 4.25
N ARG A 269 3.99 29.43 4.46
CA ARG A 269 3.93 30.64 5.28
C ARG A 269 3.95 30.32 6.76
N ALA A 270 3.15 29.35 7.15
CA ALA A 270 3.10 28.88 8.53
C ALA A 270 4.29 27.98 8.89
N GLY A 271 5.04 27.48 7.89
CA GLY A 271 6.06 26.44 8.15
C GLY A 271 5.45 25.16 8.67
N GLU A 272 4.29 24.77 8.14
CA GLU A 272 3.53 23.61 8.57
C GLU A 272 3.27 22.60 7.43
N LEU A 273 3.07 21.37 7.83
CA LEU A 273 2.73 20.26 6.96
C LEU A 273 1.44 19.60 7.47
N LEU A 274 0.44 19.47 6.61
CA LEU A 274 -0.79 18.75 6.90
C LEU A 274 -0.60 17.27 6.57
N VAL A 275 -0.72 16.40 7.57
CA VAL A 275 -0.55 14.95 7.41
C VAL A 275 -1.87 14.24 7.58
N CYS A 276 -2.24 13.45 6.57
CA CYS A 276 -3.45 12.64 6.60
C CYS A 276 -3.12 11.23 7.14
N GLY A 277 -3.53 10.96 8.37
CA GLY A 277 -3.32 9.69 9.07
C GLY A 277 -4.37 8.62 8.73
N LYS A 278 -4.30 7.48 9.41
CA LYS A 278 -5.28 6.39 9.30
C LYS A 278 -6.67 6.87 9.76
N GLY A 279 -7.70 6.68 8.93
CA GLY A 279 -9.08 7.10 9.21
C GLY A 279 -9.35 8.56 8.86
N GLN A 280 -8.64 9.09 7.83
CA GLN A 280 -8.84 10.45 7.27
C GLN A 280 -8.59 11.60 8.28
N ARG A 281 -7.97 11.34 9.42
CA ARG A 281 -7.62 12.40 10.37
C ARG A 281 -6.48 13.23 9.80
N GLN A 282 -6.68 14.53 9.78
CA GLN A 282 -5.69 15.52 9.36
C GLN A 282 -5.06 16.16 10.62
N GLU A 283 -3.75 16.14 10.66
CA GLU A 283 -2.99 16.75 11.76
C GLU A 283 -1.89 17.64 11.19
N LYS A 284 -1.76 18.83 11.75
CA LYS A 284 -0.69 19.76 11.38
C LYS A 284 0.58 19.40 12.13
N MET A 285 1.68 19.49 11.43
CA MET A 285 3.02 19.29 11.98
C MET A 285 3.93 20.44 11.57
N PRO A 286 4.86 20.86 12.44
CA PRO A 286 5.88 21.81 12.02
C PRO A 286 6.74 21.19 10.91
N LEU A 287 7.11 22.01 9.95
CA LEU A 287 8.00 21.67 8.84
C LEU A 287 9.41 22.20 9.16
N PRO A 288 10.35 21.36 9.62
CA PRO A 288 11.72 21.79 9.90
C PRO A 288 12.39 22.37 8.64
N ASP A 289 13.24 23.36 8.82
CA ASP A 289 13.86 24.11 7.74
C ASP A 289 14.68 23.22 6.78
N ASP A 290 15.40 22.24 7.31
CA ASP A 290 16.16 21.26 6.51
C ASP A 290 15.25 20.39 5.63
N VAL A 291 14.10 19.97 6.14
CA VAL A 291 13.08 19.23 5.39
C VAL A 291 12.39 20.12 4.36
N GLY A 292 12.06 21.37 4.76
CA GLY A 292 11.48 22.39 3.87
C GLY A 292 12.39 22.65 2.67
N ARG A 293 13.69 22.86 2.89
CA ARG A 293 14.69 23.04 1.83
C ARG A 293 14.78 21.84 0.89
N ALA A 294 14.74 20.62 1.44
CA ALA A 294 14.75 19.40 0.64
C ALA A 294 13.52 19.29 -0.27
N LEU A 295 12.34 19.62 0.27
CA LEU A 295 11.10 19.66 -0.51
C LEU A 295 11.14 20.71 -1.61
N VAL A 296 11.60 21.94 -1.30
CA VAL A 296 11.75 23.03 -2.29
C VAL A 296 12.71 22.61 -3.41
N ASP A 297 13.85 22.03 -3.07
CA ASP A 297 14.83 21.57 -4.07
C ASP A 297 14.22 20.52 -5.01
N TYR A 298 13.51 19.52 -4.45
CA TYR A 298 12.80 18.53 -5.26
C TYR A 298 11.69 19.18 -6.10
N LEU A 299 10.83 20.00 -5.53
CA LEU A 299 9.68 20.57 -6.21
C LEU A 299 10.09 21.50 -7.38
N ARG A 300 11.17 22.26 -7.20
CA ARG A 300 11.66 23.21 -8.22
C ARG A 300 12.51 22.54 -9.31
N ARG A 301 13.34 21.54 -8.95
CA ARG A 301 14.38 21.02 -9.83
C ARG A 301 14.29 19.53 -10.12
N GLY A 302 13.48 18.78 -9.36
CA GLY A 302 13.41 17.31 -9.49
C GLY A 302 12.04 16.77 -9.84
N ARG A 303 10.96 17.51 -9.51
CA ARG A 303 9.60 17.03 -9.75
C ARG A 303 9.23 17.18 -11.22
N PRO A 304 8.82 16.08 -11.91
CA PRO A 304 8.35 16.16 -13.28
C PRO A 304 7.10 17.06 -13.40
N ARG A 305 6.95 17.72 -14.54
CA ARG A 305 5.71 18.45 -14.88
C ARG A 305 4.61 17.44 -15.14
N ALA A 306 3.55 17.49 -14.34
CA ALA A 306 2.39 16.60 -14.44
C ALA A 306 1.16 17.28 -13.83
N THR A 307 -0.03 16.87 -14.25
CA THR A 307 -1.32 17.36 -13.72
C THR A 307 -1.58 16.88 -12.29
N SER A 308 -0.91 15.82 -11.87
CA SER A 308 -1.04 15.27 -10.52
C SER A 308 -0.67 16.27 -9.43
N ARG A 309 -1.52 16.39 -8.42
CA ARG A 309 -1.25 17.21 -7.23
C ARG A 309 -0.48 16.48 -6.12
N ALA A 310 -0.09 15.22 -6.31
CA ALA A 310 0.78 14.52 -5.37
C ALA A 310 2.15 15.20 -5.29
N VAL A 311 2.72 15.33 -4.10
CA VAL A 311 4.07 15.89 -3.91
C VAL A 311 5.08 15.00 -4.63
N PHE A 312 5.11 13.71 -4.30
CA PHE A 312 6.09 12.77 -4.83
C PHE A 312 5.55 11.96 -5.99
N LEU A 313 6.21 12.09 -7.15
CA LEU A 313 5.82 11.40 -8.36
C LEU A 313 6.81 10.29 -8.73
N ARG A 314 6.31 9.34 -9.51
CA ARG A 314 7.17 8.46 -10.29
C ARG A 314 7.92 9.30 -11.32
N LEU A 315 9.14 8.89 -11.64
CA LEU A 315 9.97 9.54 -12.66
C LEU A 315 9.84 8.90 -14.05
N GLN A 316 9.06 7.82 -14.11
CA GLN A 316 8.72 7.13 -15.34
C GLN A 316 7.22 7.20 -15.57
N VAL A 317 6.83 7.34 -16.81
CA VAL A 317 5.42 7.36 -17.21
C VAL A 317 4.71 6.03 -16.83
N PRO A 318 3.46 6.10 -16.42
CA PRO A 318 2.67 7.30 -16.15
C PRO A 318 3.16 8.06 -14.90
N LEU A 319 3.25 9.41 -15.01
CA LEU A 319 3.68 10.30 -13.92
C LEU A 319 2.60 10.44 -12.85
N ARG A 320 2.41 9.39 -12.09
CA ARG A 320 1.45 9.34 -10.97
C ARG A 320 2.17 9.47 -9.63
N GLY A 321 1.40 9.78 -8.59
CA GLY A 321 1.89 9.78 -7.21
C GLY A 321 2.56 8.46 -6.84
N LEU A 322 3.58 8.50 -5.98
CA LEU A 322 4.17 7.30 -5.42
C LEU A 322 3.15 6.56 -4.53
N THR A 323 3.21 5.24 -4.57
CA THR A 323 2.50 4.40 -3.62
C THR A 323 3.32 4.20 -2.34
N PRO A 324 2.74 3.74 -1.22
CA PRO A 324 3.49 3.38 -0.01
C PRO A 324 4.60 2.35 -0.27
N ILE A 325 4.34 1.41 -1.20
CA ILE A 325 5.35 0.45 -1.65
C ILE A 325 6.47 1.18 -2.40
N GLY A 326 6.13 2.16 -3.23
CA GLY A 326 7.09 3.00 -3.93
C GLY A 326 8.00 3.78 -2.97
N VAL A 327 7.43 4.36 -1.91
CA VAL A 327 8.20 5.03 -0.84
C VAL A 327 9.13 4.04 -0.12
N THR A 328 8.64 2.84 0.22
CA THR A 328 9.47 1.80 0.83
C THR A 328 10.59 1.34 -0.11
N ALA A 329 10.33 1.26 -1.42
CA ALA A 329 11.35 0.94 -2.41
C ALA A 329 12.44 2.02 -2.52
N VAL A 330 12.11 3.30 -2.29
CA VAL A 330 13.11 4.38 -2.16
C VAL A 330 14.06 4.08 -0.99
N VAL A 331 13.52 3.73 0.17
CA VAL A 331 14.34 3.39 1.35
C VAL A 331 15.27 2.21 1.05
N TYR A 332 14.75 1.15 0.41
CA TYR A 332 15.57 -0.02 0.06
C TYR A 332 16.74 0.32 -0.88
N ARG A 333 16.49 1.15 -1.90
CA ARG A 333 17.54 1.61 -2.81
C ARG A 333 18.57 2.49 -2.09
N ALA A 334 18.10 3.34 -1.18
CA ALA A 334 19.00 4.18 -0.39
C ALA A 334 19.89 3.33 0.54
N CYS A 335 19.35 2.30 1.19
CA CYS A 335 20.13 1.33 1.97
C CYS A 335 21.22 0.67 1.12
N ALA A 336 20.88 0.21 -0.08
CA ALA A 336 21.85 -0.43 -0.98
C ALA A 336 22.97 0.53 -1.41
N ARG A 337 22.65 1.79 -1.74
CA ARG A 337 23.64 2.81 -2.10
C ARG A 337 24.57 3.16 -0.93
N ALA A 338 24.03 3.21 0.27
CA ALA A 338 24.77 3.58 1.48
C ALA A 338 25.57 2.42 2.10
N GLY A 339 25.49 1.20 1.57
CA GLY A 339 26.07 0.02 2.20
C GLY A 339 25.49 -0.26 3.59
N VAL A 340 24.21 0.08 3.79
CA VAL A 340 23.48 -0.16 5.04
C VAL A 340 22.58 -1.38 4.86
N ALA A 341 22.49 -2.21 5.87
CA ALA A 341 21.58 -3.34 5.79
C ALA A 341 20.13 -2.91 5.55
N ARG A 342 19.43 -3.64 4.70
CA ARG A 342 18.09 -3.34 4.24
C ARG A 342 17.10 -3.19 5.39
N VAL A 343 16.50 -2.02 5.50
CA VAL A 343 15.43 -1.70 6.45
C VAL A 343 14.22 -1.10 5.73
N GLY A 344 13.03 -1.24 6.31
CA GLY A 344 11.81 -0.63 5.77
C GLY A 344 11.62 0.82 6.25
N ALA A 345 10.68 1.53 5.64
CA ALA A 345 10.32 2.89 6.05
C ALA A 345 9.87 2.96 7.54
N HIS A 346 9.30 1.87 8.07
CA HIS A 346 8.90 1.81 9.47
C HIS A 346 10.10 1.85 10.43
N SER A 347 11.22 1.26 10.05
CA SER A 347 12.47 1.33 10.82
C SER A 347 13.03 2.76 10.92
N LEU A 348 12.87 3.58 9.87
CA LEU A 348 13.25 4.99 9.92
C LEU A 348 12.38 5.79 10.90
N ARG A 349 11.10 5.45 11.00
CA ARG A 349 10.22 6.01 12.02
C ARG A 349 10.63 5.60 13.44
N HIS A 350 11.07 4.35 13.65
CA HIS A 350 11.64 3.91 14.92
C HIS A 350 12.95 4.66 15.24
N THR A 351 13.78 4.90 14.22
CA THR A 351 14.98 5.72 14.37
C THR A 351 14.64 7.14 14.82
N ALA A 352 13.66 7.80 14.17
CA ALA A 352 13.19 9.13 14.56
C ALA A 352 12.69 9.17 16.00
N ALA A 353 11.87 8.19 16.42
CA ALA A 353 11.39 8.07 17.78
C ALA A 353 12.52 7.96 18.81
N THR A 354 13.49 7.10 18.51
CA THR A 354 14.64 6.88 19.39
C THR A 354 15.51 8.13 19.52
N GLU A 355 15.71 8.85 18.43
CA GLU A 355 16.49 10.10 18.45
C GLU A 355 15.78 11.22 19.23
N MET A 356 14.43 11.30 19.17
CA MET A 356 13.66 12.22 20.02
C MET A 356 13.83 11.90 21.50
N LEU A 357 13.77 10.62 21.89
CA LEU A 357 14.00 10.20 23.28
C LEU A 357 15.45 10.49 23.73
N ARG A 358 16.44 10.24 22.88
CA ARG A 358 17.85 10.57 23.17
C ARG A 358 18.07 12.08 23.32
N ALA A 359 17.30 12.88 22.61
CA ALA A 359 17.27 14.34 22.75
C ALA A 359 16.52 14.83 24.01
N GLY A 360 15.99 13.93 24.82
CA GLY A 360 15.31 14.25 26.08
C GLY A 360 13.79 14.37 26.00
N ALA A 361 13.17 14.07 24.86
CA ALA A 361 11.71 14.06 24.77
C ALA A 361 11.12 12.90 25.57
N SER A 362 10.00 13.16 26.27
CA SER A 362 9.24 12.11 26.96
C SER A 362 8.54 11.15 26.00
N LEU A 363 8.21 9.96 26.48
CA LEU A 363 7.41 8.98 25.70
C LEU A 363 6.07 9.58 25.24
N GLY A 364 5.45 10.43 26.06
CA GLY A 364 4.20 11.12 25.72
C GLY A 364 4.38 12.06 24.53
N GLU A 365 5.41 12.90 24.54
CA GLU A 365 5.74 13.83 23.43
C GLU A 365 6.08 13.07 22.14
N VAL A 366 6.89 12.01 22.25
CA VAL A 366 7.18 11.13 21.11
C VAL A 366 5.90 10.51 20.55
N GLY A 367 4.99 10.06 21.41
CA GLY A 367 3.68 9.55 21.02
C GLY A 367 2.85 10.57 20.25
N GLN A 368 2.84 11.82 20.70
CA GLN A 368 2.16 12.95 20.06
C GLN A 368 2.77 13.25 18.67
N VAL A 369 4.07 13.48 18.60
CA VAL A 369 4.78 13.77 17.35
C VAL A 369 4.57 12.65 16.33
N LEU A 370 4.64 11.40 16.78
CA LEU A 370 4.42 10.25 15.91
C LEU A 370 2.93 9.93 15.66
N ARG A 371 2.03 10.64 16.30
CA ARG A 371 0.57 10.44 16.13
C ARG A 371 0.17 8.99 16.41
N HIS A 372 0.59 8.47 17.58
CA HIS A 372 0.19 7.15 18.02
C HIS A 372 -1.24 7.18 18.58
N ARG A 373 -2.06 6.19 18.19
CA ARG A 373 -3.45 6.08 18.66
C ARG A 373 -3.59 5.52 20.07
N SER A 374 -2.59 4.80 20.53
CA SER A 374 -2.57 4.17 21.84
C SER A 374 -1.19 4.30 22.47
N SER A 375 -1.15 4.39 23.79
CA SER A 375 0.08 4.35 24.56
C SER A 375 0.89 3.08 24.32
N SER A 376 0.22 1.95 24.03
CA SER A 376 0.89 0.69 23.70
C SER A 376 1.73 0.77 22.41
N ALA A 377 1.39 1.65 21.46
CA ALA A 377 2.20 1.87 20.27
C ALA A 377 3.51 2.62 20.59
N THR A 378 3.54 3.39 21.67
CA THR A 378 4.72 4.13 22.13
C THR A 378 5.50 3.36 23.19
N SER A 379 4.85 2.45 23.94
CA SER A 379 5.49 1.66 25.00
C SER A 379 6.64 0.77 24.52
N ILE A 380 6.69 0.43 23.22
CA ILE A 380 7.83 -0.30 22.65
C ILE A 380 9.15 0.47 22.81
N TYR A 381 9.08 1.81 22.91
CA TYR A 381 10.25 2.67 23.07
C TYR A 381 10.67 2.85 24.54
N ALA A 382 9.85 2.43 25.49
CA ALA A 382 10.22 2.47 26.91
C ALA A 382 11.51 1.70 27.19
N LYS A 383 11.78 0.64 26.42
CA LYS A 383 13.04 -0.12 26.50
C LYS A 383 14.30 0.66 26.09
N VAL A 384 14.15 1.81 25.44
CA VAL A 384 15.26 2.67 24.99
C VAL A 384 15.41 3.87 25.90
N ASP A 385 14.39 4.17 26.70
CA ASP A 385 14.40 5.27 27.67
C ASP A 385 15.10 4.86 28.96
N HIS A 386 16.41 4.63 28.85
CA HIS A 386 17.24 4.21 29.98
C HIS A 386 17.32 5.27 31.08
N VAL A 387 17.11 6.55 30.75
CA VAL A 387 17.15 7.64 31.73
C VAL A 387 15.94 7.55 32.66
N SER A 388 14.74 7.49 32.07
CA SER A 388 13.51 7.33 32.87
C SER A 388 13.47 5.99 33.59
N LEU A 389 13.94 4.90 32.96
CA LEU A 389 14.00 3.58 33.59
C LEU A 389 14.97 3.56 34.79
N ARG A 390 16.13 4.24 34.73
CA ARG A 390 17.05 4.34 35.85
C ARG A 390 16.45 5.13 37.02
N ALA A 391 15.69 6.18 36.74
CA ALA A 391 15.00 6.95 37.79
C ALA A 391 13.90 6.14 38.53
N LEU A 392 13.34 5.13 37.88
CA LEU A 392 12.35 4.22 38.43
C LEU A 392 12.95 2.96 39.06
N ALA A 393 14.24 2.68 38.77
CA ALA A 393 14.90 1.50 39.31
C ALA A 393 15.09 1.65 40.82
N CYS A 394 14.55 0.70 41.59
CA CYS A 394 14.87 0.60 43.01
C CYS A 394 16.38 0.34 43.18
N PRO A 395 17.02 0.94 44.25
CA PRO A 395 18.40 0.60 44.58
C PRO A 395 18.55 -0.91 44.75
N TRP A 396 19.63 -1.46 44.26
CA TRP A 396 19.91 -2.89 44.46
C TRP A 396 20.05 -3.16 45.96
N PRO A 397 19.37 -4.19 46.53
CA PRO A 397 19.55 -4.57 47.91
C PRO A 397 21.03 -4.91 48.17
N GLY A 398 21.73 -4.07 48.98
CA GLY A 398 23.13 -4.22 49.27
C GLY A 398 24.11 -3.34 48.49
N GLY A 399 23.63 -2.48 47.59
CA GLY A 399 24.42 -1.41 46.99
C GLY A 399 24.59 -0.28 48.00
N ALA A 400 25.83 0.03 48.39
CA ALA A 400 26.13 1.18 49.24
C ALA A 400 25.62 2.46 48.60
N ALA A 401 25.06 3.35 49.42
CA ALA A 401 24.58 4.68 49.05
C ALA A 401 25.74 5.55 48.59
#